data_dd989e9a2c80a4a63da0a4457ed63e8c
#
_entry.id   dd989e9a2c80a4a63da0a4457ed63e8c
#
_cell.length_a   1.000
_cell.length_b   1.000
_cell.length_c   1.000
_cell.angle_alpha   90.00
_cell.angle_beta   90.00
_cell.angle_gamma   90.00
#
_symmetry.space_group_name_H-M   'P 1'
#
loop_
_entity.id
_entity.type
_entity.pdbx_description
1 polymer ?
#
loop_
_entity_poly.entity_id
_entity_poly.type
_entity_poly.pdbx_seq_one_letter_code
_entity_poly.pdbx_strand_id
1 'polypeptide(L)'
;QLSMVFQDVYLFDDTLAANICIGNPAADDAQVRWAAGLAGVTEIIHRLPHGWDTRVGEGGRALSGGERQRVSIARALLKRAPIVLLDEATSALDAENEANIVAAMEELRRTSTLIVIAHKLETIAAADQVIVLNDAGRIAQRGHHDELVAVEGPYRSFWEQRTRARGWALV
;
A
#
# COMPACT_ATOMS: atom_id res chain seq x y z
N GLN A 1 4.69 3.55 -17.97
CA GLN A 1 4.52 2.31 -17.21
C GLN A 1 4.29 2.68 -15.74
N LEU A 2 3.06 2.50 -15.25
CA LEU A 2 2.61 2.86 -13.93
C LEU A 2 1.96 1.64 -13.28
N SER A 3 2.21 1.38 -12.00
CA SER A 3 1.41 0.47 -11.16
C SER A 3 0.58 1.29 -10.19
N MET A 4 -0.65 0.82 -9.91
CA MET A 4 -1.55 1.49 -8.99
C MET A 4 -2.11 0.48 -8.00
N VAL A 5 -2.09 0.84 -6.73
CA VAL A 5 -2.73 0.11 -5.63
C VAL A 5 -3.77 1.05 -5.05
N PHE A 6 -5.03 0.75 -5.31
CA PHE A 6 -6.16 1.55 -4.86
C PHE A 6 -6.60 1.17 -3.45
N GLN A 7 -7.28 2.08 -2.76
CA GLN A 7 -7.95 1.83 -1.49
C GLN A 7 -9.02 0.72 -1.65
N ASP A 8 -9.85 0.84 -2.69
CA ASP A 8 -10.84 -0.17 -3.04
C ASP A 8 -10.26 -1.15 -4.06
N VAL A 9 -9.73 -2.26 -3.55
CA VAL A 9 -9.11 -3.30 -4.38
C VAL A 9 -10.16 -4.18 -5.02
N TYR A 10 -10.10 -4.27 -6.36
CA TYR A 10 -10.89 -5.21 -7.13
C TYR A 10 -10.07 -6.45 -7.53
N LEU A 11 -10.62 -7.63 -7.27
CA LEU A 11 -10.09 -8.91 -7.73
C LEU A 11 -11.09 -9.54 -8.70
N PHE A 12 -10.56 -10.19 -9.75
CA PHE A 12 -11.38 -10.88 -10.72
C PHE A 12 -11.86 -12.23 -10.18
N ASP A 13 -13.00 -12.71 -10.70
CA ASP A 13 -13.51 -14.04 -10.37
C ASP A 13 -12.64 -15.14 -11.01
N ASP A 14 -11.48 -15.32 -10.41
CA ASP A 14 -10.48 -16.30 -10.80
C ASP A 14 -9.74 -16.83 -9.56
N THR A 15 -8.70 -17.63 -9.74
CA THR A 15 -7.86 -18.12 -8.65
C THR A 15 -7.01 -17.01 -8.02
N LEU A 16 -6.55 -17.25 -6.80
CA LEU A 16 -5.64 -16.34 -6.12
C LEU A 16 -4.34 -16.15 -6.94
N ALA A 17 -3.77 -17.25 -7.45
CA ALA A 17 -2.59 -17.21 -8.31
C ALA A 17 -2.82 -16.36 -9.57
N ALA A 18 -3.91 -16.57 -10.30
CA ALA A 18 -4.26 -15.82 -11.51
C ALA A 18 -4.39 -14.32 -11.19
N ASN A 19 -5.02 -13.98 -10.07
CA ASN A 19 -5.14 -12.60 -9.62
C ASN A 19 -3.79 -11.93 -9.36
N ILE A 20 -2.81 -12.62 -8.80
CA ILE A 20 -1.46 -12.09 -8.59
C ILE A 20 -0.73 -11.95 -9.94
N CYS A 21 -0.82 -12.95 -10.81
CA CYS A 21 -0.17 -12.98 -12.13
C CYS A 21 -0.63 -11.86 -13.07
N ILE A 22 -1.75 -11.17 -12.80
CA ILE A 22 -2.14 -9.95 -13.54
C ILE A 22 -1.03 -8.90 -13.51
N GLY A 23 -0.23 -8.84 -12.45
CA GLY A 23 0.92 -7.93 -12.35
C GLY A 23 1.96 -8.17 -13.45
N ASN A 24 2.23 -9.42 -13.76
CA ASN A 24 3.10 -9.86 -14.86
C ASN A 24 2.70 -11.28 -15.32
N PRO A 25 1.94 -11.41 -16.41
CA PRO A 25 1.52 -12.73 -16.91
C PRO A 25 2.66 -13.65 -17.39
N ALA A 26 3.85 -13.10 -17.61
CA ALA A 26 5.05 -13.85 -18.01
C ALA A 26 5.94 -14.23 -16.80
N ALA A 27 5.52 -13.93 -15.56
CA ALA A 27 6.27 -14.27 -14.37
C ALA A 27 6.31 -15.78 -14.14
N ASP A 28 7.47 -16.27 -13.72
CA ASP A 28 7.62 -17.65 -13.26
C ASP A 28 7.09 -17.85 -11.83
N ASP A 29 6.96 -19.12 -11.43
CA ASP A 29 6.47 -19.49 -10.09
C ASP A 29 7.32 -18.91 -8.96
N ALA A 30 8.62 -18.77 -9.13
CA ALA A 30 9.52 -18.23 -8.12
C ALA A 30 9.25 -16.75 -7.89
N GLN A 31 9.03 -15.99 -8.96
CA GLN A 31 8.68 -14.57 -8.92
C GLN A 31 7.31 -14.35 -8.27
N VAL A 32 6.32 -15.18 -8.60
CA VAL A 32 4.97 -15.11 -8.00
C VAL A 32 5.02 -15.39 -6.50
N ARG A 33 5.75 -16.45 -6.08
CA ARG A 33 5.93 -16.79 -4.67
C ARG A 33 6.70 -15.71 -3.90
N TRP A 34 7.72 -15.12 -4.49
CA TRP A 34 8.47 -14.01 -3.91
C TRP A 34 7.57 -12.81 -3.65
N ALA A 35 6.81 -12.37 -4.65
CA ALA A 35 5.89 -11.23 -4.52
C ALA A 35 4.79 -11.50 -3.47
N ALA A 36 4.24 -12.70 -3.46
CA ALA A 36 3.24 -13.13 -2.48
C ALA A 36 3.82 -13.18 -1.06
N GLY A 37 5.05 -13.67 -0.90
CA GLY A 37 5.74 -13.71 0.40
C GLY A 37 5.94 -12.33 0.99
N LEU A 38 6.50 -11.40 0.21
CA LEU A 38 6.72 -10.02 0.65
C LEU A 38 5.42 -9.28 1.00
N ALA A 39 4.35 -9.54 0.26
CA ALA A 39 3.04 -8.93 0.53
C ALA A 39 2.24 -9.65 1.64
N GLY A 40 2.79 -10.68 2.32
CA GLY A 40 2.09 -11.44 3.35
C GLY A 40 0.92 -12.30 2.83
N VAL A 41 0.90 -12.60 1.52
CA VAL A 41 -0.17 -13.44 0.91
C VAL A 41 0.02 -14.93 1.24
N THR A 42 1.24 -15.36 1.60
CA THR A 42 1.52 -16.76 1.94
C THR A 42 0.64 -17.27 3.09
N GLU A 43 0.38 -16.46 4.10
CA GLU A 43 -0.50 -16.80 5.22
C GLU A 43 -1.95 -17.02 4.75
N ILE A 44 -2.42 -16.19 3.82
CA ILE A 44 -3.75 -16.33 3.20
C ILE A 44 -3.84 -17.67 2.48
N ILE A 45 -2.81 -18.02 1.69
CA ILE A 45 -2.73 -19.26 0.93
C ILE A 45 -2.84 -20.49 1.85
N HIS A 46 -2.15 -20.50 2.98
CA HIS A 46 -2.17 -21.60 3.94
C HIS A 46 -3.55 -21.80 4.59
N ARG A 47 -4.31 -20.72 4.75
CA ARG A 47 -5.66 -20.76 5.34
C ARG A 47 -6.74 -21.18 4.35
N LEU A 48 -6.53 -20.92 3.07
CA LEU A 48 -7.53 -21.18 2.03
C LEU A 48 -7.60 -22.67 1.65
N PRO A 49 -8.79 -23.23 1.38
CA PRO A 49 -9.00 -24.66 1.21
C PRO A 49 -8.28 -25.27 -0.01
N HIS A 50 -8.04 -24.47 -1.05
CA HIS A 50 -7.33 -24.88 -2.27
C HIS A 50 -6.05 -24.07 -2.49
N GLY A 51 -5.53 -23.40 -1.45
CA GLY A 51 -4.30 -22.61 -1.53
C GLY A 51 -4.30 -21.62 -2.69
N TRP A 52 -3.31 -21.72 -3.57
CA TRP A 52 -3.13 -20.89 -4.77
C TRP A 52 -4.30 -20.97 -5.76
N ASP A 53 -4.95 -22.13 -5.85
CA ASP A 53 -6.05 -22.42 -6.78
C ASP A 53 -7.42 -22.05 -6.23
N THR A 54 -7.47 -21.43 -5.05
CA THR A 54 -8.73 -20.96 -4.46
C THR A 54 -9.30 -19.83 -5.31
N ARG A 55 -10.53 -20.00 -5.81
CA ARG A 55 -11.28 -18.94 -6.49
C ARG A 55 -11.72 -17.89 -5.48
N VAL A 56 -11.32 -16.64 -5.71
CA VAL A 56 -11.60 -15.53 -4.77
C VAL A 56 -12.99 -14.91 -4.97
N GLY A 57 -13.65 -15.23 -6.08
CA GLY A 57 -14.97 -14.71 -6.46
C GLY A 57 -14.91 -13.26 -6.95
N GLU A 58 -16.02 -12.81 -7.52
CA GLU A 58 -16.15 -11.43 -8.05
C GLU A 58 -15.85 -10.40 -6.97
N GLY A 59 -14.97 -9.43 -7.30
CA GLY A 59 -14.50 -8.41 -6.35
C GLY A 59 -13.66 -8.95 -5.20
N GLY A 60 -13.29 -10.25 -5.23
CA GLY A 60 -12.53 -10.89 -4.14
C GLY A 60 -13.35 -11.14 -2.89
N ARG A 61 -14.65 -11.45 -3.02
CA ARG A 61 -15.59 -11.62 -1.89
C ARG A 61 -15.20 -12.73 -0.89
N ALA A 62 -14.34 -13.66 -1.29
CA ALA A 62 -13.84 -14.72 -0.40
C ALA A 62 -12.70 -14.22 0.52
N LEU A 63 -12.23 -13.00 0.34
CA LEU A 63 -11.14 -12.39 1.08
C LEU A 63 -11.61 -11.17 1.88
N SER A 64 -10.99 -10.93 3.03
CA SER A 64 -11.14 -9.68 3.79
C SER A 64 -10.58 -8.48 3.02
N GLY A 65 -10.89 -7.26 3.44
CA GLY A 65 -10.35 -6.03 2.84
C GLY A 65 -8.82 -6.00 2.86
N GLY A 66 -8.21 -6.34 3.99
CA GLY A 66 -6.75 -6.38 4.15
C GLY A 66 -6.08 -7.48 3.31
N GLU A 67 -6.75 -8.62 3.11
CA GLU A 67 -6.25 -9.68 2.24
C GLU A 67 -6.29 -9.29 0.76
N ARG A 68 -7.38 -8.63 0.32
CA ARG A 68 -7.43 -8.06 -1.04
C ARG A 68 -6.32 -7.02 -1.27
N GLN A 69 -6.06 -6.19 -0.26
CA GLN A 69 -4.99 -5.19 -0.30
C GLN A 69 -3.63 -5.85 -0.50
N ARG A 70 -3.32 -6.91 0.26
CA ARG A 70 -2.06 -7.67 0.12
C ARG A 70 -1.91 -8.29 -1.27
N VAL A 71 -2.98 -8.82 -1.85
CA VAL A 71 -2.97 -9.32 -3.24
C VAL A 71 -2.68 -8.19 -4.24
N SER A 72 -3.24 -7.00 -4.04
CA SER A 72 -2.96 -5.83 -4.91
C SER A 72 -1.51 -5.37 -4.82
N ILE A 73 -0.92 -5.41 -3.62
CA ILE A 73 0.51 -5.11 -3.41
C ILE A 73 1.39 -6.17 -4.06
N ALA A 74 1.04 -7.47 -3.95
CA ALA A 74 1.76 -8.53 -4.67
C ALA A 74 1.74 -8.32 -6.19
N ARG A 75 0.62 -7.87 -6.76
CA ARG A 75 0.55 -7.45 -8.18
C ARG A 75 1.53 -6.33 -8.50
N ALA A 76 1.62 -5.32 -7.64
CA ALA A 76 2.52 -4.18 -7.86
C ALA A 76 3.99 -4.59 -7.81
N LEU A 77 4.37 -5.44 -6.84
CA LEU A 77 5.71 -6.02 -6.72
C LEU A 77 6.08 -6.85 -7.96
N LEU A 78 5.16 -7.70 -8.42
CA LEU A 78 5.38 -8.57 -9.58
C LEU A 78 5.51 -7.77 -10.88
N LYS A 79 4.78 -6.65 -10.99
CA LYS A 79 4.79 -5.77 -12.17
C LYS A 79 6.10 -5.01 -12.35
N ARG A 80 6.83 -4.71 -11.28
CA ARG A 80 8.12 -3.97 -11.29
C ARG A 80 8.05 -2.68 -12.13
N ALA A 81 6.97 -1.93 -11.99
CA ALA A 81 6.80 -0.67 -12.71
C ALA A 81 7.75 0.41 -12.14
N PRO A 82 8.33 1.29 -12.98
CA PRO A 82 9.22 2.36 -12.51
C PRO A 82 8.52 3.41 -11.62
N ILE A 83 7.20 3.50 -11.68
CA ILE A 83 6.39 4.37 -10.83
C ILE A 83 5.26 3.53 -10.21
N VAL A 84 5.09 3.63 -8.90
CA VAL A 84 4.01 2.99 -8.15
C VAL A 84 3.23 4.03 -7.38
N LEU A 85 1.92 4.08 -7.61
CA LEU A 85 1.00 4.92 -6.84
C LEU A 85 0.27 4.06 -5.82
N LEU A 86 0.35 4.42 -4.55
CA LEU A 86 -0.38 3.80 -3.44
C LEU A 86 -1.41 4.78 -2.89
N ASP A 87 -2.67 4.41 -2.93
CA ASP A 87 -3.77 5.19 -2.36
C ASP A 87 -4.25 4.51 -1.07
N GLU A 88 -3.92 5.11 0.08
CA GLU A 88 -4.27 4.63 1.43
C GLU A 88 -4.00 3.13 1.69
N ALA A 89 -2.93 2.57 1.14
CA ALA A 89 -2.64 1.14 1.16
C ALA A 89 -2.53 0.51 2.57
N THR A 90 -2.47 1.30 3.64
CA THR A 90 -2.31 0.83 5.02
C THR A 90 -3.51 1.09 5.93
N SER A 91 -4.60 1.68 5.42
CA SER A 91 -5.73 2.13 6.25
C SER A 91 -6.59 1.00 6.81
N ALA A 92 -6.64 -0.16 6.15
CA ALA A 92 -7.52 -1.29 6.46
C ALA A 92 -6.83 -2.47 7.16
N LEU A 93 -5.60 -2.28 7.69
CA LEU A 93 -4.78 -3.36 8.21
C LEU A 93 -4.68 -3.35 9.72
N ASP A 94 -4.63 -4.54 10.30
CA ASP A 94 -4.21 -4.76 11.68
C ASP A 94 -2.67 -4.68 11.82
N ALA A 95 -2.19 -4.57 13.06
CA ALA A 95 -0.77 -4.34 13.35
C ALA A 95 0.17 -5.46 12.82
N GLU A 96 -0.30 -6.71 12.75
CA GLU A 96 0.50 -7.84 12.27
C GLU A 96 0.68 -7.79 10.75
N ASN A 97 -0.37 -7.43 10.04
CA ASN A 97 -0.35 -7.28 8.58
C ASN A 97 0.34 -5.99 8.12
N GLU A 98 0.42 -4.99 8.98
CA GLU A 98 1.11 -3.73 8.70
C GLU A 98 2.62 -3.94 8.46
N ALA A 99 3.28 -4.82 9.21
CA ALA A 99 4.71 -5.12 9.04
C ALA A 99 5.03 -5.69 7.65
N ASN A 100 4.20 -6.59 7.12
CA ASN A 100 4.36 -7.15 5.79
C ASN A 100 4.22 -6.06 4.70
N ILE A 101 3.29 -5.14 4.88
CA ILE A 101 3.11 -4.05 3.91
C ILE A 101 4.24 -3.04 3.97
N VAL A 102 4.75 -2.72 5.15
CA VAL A 102 5.93 -1.86 5.29
C VAL A 102 7.13 -2.48 4.56
N ALA A 103 7.39 -3.78 4.75
CA ALA A 103 8.46 -4.49 4.03
C ALA A 103 8.26 -4.48 2.51
N ALA A 104 7.03 -4.68 2.04
CA ALA A 104 6.69 -4.60 0.62
C ALA A 104 6.87 -3.19 0.04
N MET A 105 6.51 -2.15 0.81
CA MET A 105 6.73 -0.75 0.42
C MET A 105 8.22 -0.40 0.34
N GLU A 106 9.04 -0.88 1.27
CA GLU A 106 10.49 -0.69 1.23
C GLU A 106 11.11 -1.35 -0.02
N GLU A 107 10.65 -2.55 -0.40
CA GLU A 107 11.11 -3.19 -1.62
C GLU A 107 10.68 -2.42 -2.89
N LEU A 108 9.45 -1.93 -2.93
CA LEU A 108 8.98 -1.07 -4.02
C LEU A 108 9.79 0.23 -4.11
N ARG A 109 10.12 0.86 -2.96
CA ARG A 109 10.94 2.08 -2.89
C ARG A 109 12.34 1.88 -3.44
N ARG A 110 12.92 0.70 -3.28
CA ARG A 110 14.28 0.39 -3.80
C ARG A 110 14.34 0.32 -5.31
N THR A 111 13.25 -0.03 -5.97
CA THR A 111 13.19 -0.34 -7.40
C THR A 111 12.33 0.63 -8.21
N SER A 112 11.55 1.50 -7.55
CA SER A 112 10.55 2.36 -8.18
C SER A 112 10.46 3.72 -7.49
N THR A 113 9.95 4.72 -8.19
CA THR A 113 9.44 5.94 -7.56
C THR A 113 8.08 5.63 -6.94
N LEU A 114 8.02 5.72 -5.60
CA LEU A 114 6.82 5.44 -4.84
C LEU A 114 6.09 6.74 -4.53
N ILE A 115 4.86 6.89 -5.01
CA ILE A 115 3.97 8.00 -4.69
C ILE A 115 2.88 7.48 -3.77
N VAL A 116 2.79 8.01 -2.56
CA VAL A 116 1.86 7.53 -1.53
C VAL A 116 0.91 8.63 -1.13
N ILE A 117 -0.40 8.35 -1.24
CA ILE A 117 -1.42 9.16 -0.57
C ILE A 117 -1.60 8.54 0.82
N ALA A 118 -1.20 9.27 1.86
CA ALA A 118 -1.13 8.75 3.22
C ALA A 118 -1.86 9.65 4.22
N HIS A 119 -2.50 8.99 5.19
CA HIS A 119 -3.10 9.63 6.35
C HIS A 119 -2.40 9.24 7.66
N LYS A 120 -1.51 8.25 7.64
CA LYS A 120 -0.71 7.87 8.80
C LYS A 120 0.52 8.76 8.91
N LEU A 121 0.72 9.36 10.09
CA LEU A 121 1.83 10.29 10.33
C LEU A 121 3.20 9.65 10.10
N GLU A 122 3.36 8.37 10.47
CA GLU A 122 4.59 7.61 10.30
C GLU A 122 4.97 7.47 8.82
N THR A 123 4.01 7.16 7.97
CA THR A 123 4.22 7.04 6.52
C THR A 123 4.63 8.38 5.91
N ILE A 124 4.00 9.48 6.36
CA ILE A 124 4.31 10.83 5.86
C ILE A 124 5.70 11.26 6.32
N ALA A 125 6.06 11.02 7.59
CA ALA A 125 7.37 11.40 8.13
C ALA A 125 8.54 10.62 7.51
N ALA A 126 8.30 9.38 7.08
CA ALA A 126 9.31 8.53 6.44
C ALA A 126 9.53 8.83 4.94
N ALA A 127 8.75 9.73 4.34
CA ALA A 127 8.86 10.06 2.93
C ALA A 127 10.10 10.91 2.63
N ASP A 128 10.76 10.65 1.49
CA ASP A 128 11.89 11.46 1.01
C ASP A 128 11.46 12.89 0.63
N GLN A 129 10.20 13.05 0.22
CA GLN A 129 9.59 14.34 -0.08
C GLN A 129 8.09 14.29 0.21
N VAL A 130 7.59 15.33 0.85
CA VAL A 130 6.15 15.55 1.06
C VAL A 130 5.69 16.65 0.12
N ILE A 131 4.55 16.43 -0.53
CA ILE A 131 3.86 17.42 -1.37
C ILE A 131 2.50 17.70 -0.75
N VAL A 132 2.24 18.94 -0.40
CA VAL A 132 0.95 19.39 0.14
C VAL A 132 0.18 20.10 -0.96
N LEU A 133 -1.03 19.64 -1.21
CA LEU A 133 -1.94 20.27 -2.17
C LEU A 133 -2.95 21.16 -1.43
N ASN A 134 -3.32 22.28 -2.05
CA ASN A 134 -4.44 23.10 -1.60
C ASN A 134 -5.77 22.61 -2.20
N ASP A 135 -6.88 23.24 -1.80
CA ASP A 135 -8.24 22.88 -2.27
C ASP A 135 -8.43 23.00 -3.77
N ALA A 136 -7.58 23.77 -4.46
CA ALA A 136 -7.57 23.90 -5.92
C ALA A 136 -6.66 22.85 -6.60
N GLY A 137 -6.12 21.87 -5.86
CA GLY A 137 -5.22 20.84 -6.38
C GLY A 137 -3.84 21.35 -6.78
N ARG A 138 -3.42 22.55 -6.32
CA ARG A 138 -2.11 23.12 -6.59
C ARG A 138 -1.18 22.86 -5.44
N ILE A 139 0.12 22.74 -5.72
CA ILE A 139 1.16 22.57 -4.70
C ILE A 139 1.19 23.81 -3.83
N ALA A 140 0.86 23.65 -2.54
CA ALA A 140 0.94 24.69 -1.52
C ALA A 140 2.31 24.67 -0.82
N GLN A 141 2.83 23.49 -0.48
CA GLN A 141 4.14 23.29 0.10
C GLN A 141 4.77 21.99 -0.45
N ARG A 142 6.09 21.95 -0.48
CA ARG A 142 6.85 20.73 -0.71
C ARG A 142 8.18 20.78 0.03
N GLY A 143 8.65 19.66 0.53
CA GLY A 143 9.93 19.57 1.25
C GLY A 143 10.02 18.27 2.03
N HIS A 144 11.05 18.15 2.84
CA HIS A 144 11.18 17.07 3.80
C HIS A 144 10.31 17.33 5.05
N HIS A 145 9.91 16.26 5.75
CA HIS A 145 9.09 16.36 6.96
C HIS A 145 9.63 17.39 7.96
N ASP A 146 10.92 17.29 8.33
CA ASP A 146 11.55 18.16 9.33
C ASP A 146 11.54 19.63 8.92
N GLU A 147 11.72 19.93 7.63
CA GLU A 147 11.68 21.28 7.08
C GLU A 147 10.26 21.85 7.16
N LEU A 148 9.27 21.05 6.77
CA LEU A 148 7.89 21.52 6.68
C LEU A 148 7.23 21.69 8.06
N VAL A 149 7.61 20.90 9.06
CA VAL A 149 7.15 21.07 10.44
C VAL A 149 7.76 22.32 11.10
N ALA A 150 8.97 22.70 10.72
CA ALA A 150 9.67 23.86 11.29
C ALA A 150 9.11 25.21 10.81
N VAL A 151 8.41 25.26 9.68
CA VAL A 151 7.85 26.49 9.10
C VAL A 151 6.34 26.54 9.27
N GLU A 152 5.78 27.75 9.44
CA GLU A 152 4.33 27.93 9.44
C GLU A 152 3.74 27.60 8.08
N GLY A 153 2.61 26.88 8.11
CA GLY A 153 1.90 26.50 6.88
C GLY A 153 0.94 25.33 7.04
N PRO A 154 0.26 24.95 5.97
CA PRO A 154 -0.77 23.91 6.00
C PRO A 154 -0.22 22.56 6.48
N TYR A 155 1.04 22.20 6.17
CA TYR A 155 1.63 20.96 6.65
C TYR A 155 1.77 20.92 8.17
N ARG A 156 2.37 21.97 8.76
CA ARG A 156 2.54 22.06 10.22
C ARG A 156 1.19 22.02 10.93
N SER A 157 0.21 22.78 10.44
CA SER A 157 -1.15 22.78 11.00
C SER A 157 -1.80 21.40 10.97
N PHE A 158 -1.69 20.69 9.86
CA PHE A 158 -2.15 19.31 9.71
C PHE A 158 -1.45 18.37 10.71
N TRP A 159 -0.12 18.45 10.80
CA TRP A 159 0.69 17.62 11.68
C TRP A 159 0.31 17.81 13.15
N GLU A 160 0.22 19.06 13.61
CA GLU A 160 -0.15 19.40 14.98
C GLU A 160 -1.56 18.91 15.33
N GLN A 161 -2.53 19.08 14.44
CA GLN A 161 -3.90 18.57 14.64
C GLN A 161 -3.94 17.05 14.79
N ARG A 162 -3.25 16.33 13.92
CA ARG A 162 -3.20 14.87 13.96
C ARG A 162 -2.48 14.33 15.19
N THR A 163 -1.38 14.97 15.60
CA THR A 163 -0.64 14.60 16.81
C THR A 163 -1.49 14.82 18.07
N ARG A 164 -2.22 15.93 18.16
CA ARG A 164 -3.14 16.20 19.29
C ARG A 164 -4.27 15.15 19.34
N ALA A 165 -4.86 14.80 18.21
CA ALA A 165 -5.93 13.81 18.14
C ALA A 165 -5.47 12.42 18.65
N ARG A 166 -4.21 12.04 18.46
CA ARG A 166 -3.64 10.79 19.01
C ARG A 166 -3.45 10.84 20.53
N GLY A 167 -3.11 11.99 21.08
CA GLY A 167 -2.96 12.16 22.52
C GLY A 167 -4.28 12.03 23.32
N TRP A 168 -5.45 12.18 22.66
CA TRP A 168 -6.77 12.03 23.27
C TRP A 168 -7.30 10.60 23.28
N ALA A 169 -6.67 9.68 22.56
CA ALA A 169 -7.08 8.27 22.48
C ALA A 169 -6.54 7.39 23.62
N LEU A 170 -5.84 7.97 24.61
CA LEU A 170 -5.16 7.26 25.70
C LEU A 170 -5.69 7.67 27.10
N VAL A 171 -6.97 8.06 27.22
CA VAL A 171 -7.62 8.24 28.55
C VAL A 171 -8.84 7.35 28.67
#